data_b262705a7f47335c7442e94ec49a0c09
#
_entry.id   b262705a7f47335c7442e94ec49a0c09
#
_cell.length_a   1.000
_cell.length_b   1.000
_cell.length_c   1.000
_cell.angle_alpha   90.00
_cell.angle_beta   90.00
_cell.angle_gamma   90.00
#
_symmetry.space_group_name_H-M   'P 1'
#
loop_
_entity.id
_entity.type
_entity.pdbx_description
1 polymer ?
#
loop_
_entity_poly.entity_id
_entity_poly.type
_entity_poly.pdbx_seq_one_letter_code
_entity_poly.pdbx_strand_id
1 'polypeptide(L)'
;YYILIQIMNKILKANEIKQFQRDGAIFLKNKFDLKWIDKLQKGIERDIKNPSPRFKSHTVEKGVPAYLEDYWTWHLVPEFKEFVFKSPYAQIASELMVAKKVNLVMDNWFLREAGSKSSTPFHHDISYFDMDGTMCVLWLPLQPTARDEGVVWVKGSHLWNKLFLRVLFKDGHKVEGNECFVNGKKYELPP
;
A
#
# COMPACT_ATOMS: atom_id res chain seq x y z
N TYR A 1 -8.46 10.06 -10.72
CA TYR A 1 -9.61 10.71 -10.07
C TYR A 1 -9.10 11.64 -8.98
N TYR A 2 -9.65 12.87 -8.95
CA TYR A 2 -9.30 13.88 -7.96
C TYR A 2 -10.27 13.80 -6.79
N ILE A 3 -9.76 13.65 -5.59
CA ILE A 3 -10.55 13.82 -4.38
C ILE A 3 -10.29 15.23 -3.86
N LEU A 4 -11.26 16.13 -4.01
CA LEU A 4 -11.23 17.44 -3.39
C LEU A 4 -11.47 17.27 -1.89
N ILE A 5 -10.48 17.61 -1.10
CA ILE A 5 -10.59 17.60 0.37
C ILE A 5 -11.14 18.96 0.79
N GLN A 6 -12.42 18.99 1.17
CA GLN A 6 -12.96 20.15 1.88
C GLN A 6 -12.20 20.34 3.19
N ILE A 7 -12.05 21.58 3.64
CA ILE A 7 -11.41 21.91 4.93
C ILE A 7 -12.30 21.34 6.04
N MET A 8 -12.03 20.09 6.39
CA MET A 8 -12.64 19.40 7.54
C MET A 8 -11.76 19.58 8.77
N ASN A 9 -12.31 19.34 9.95
CA ASN A 9 -11.51 19.26 11.16
C ASN A 9 -10.39 18.25 10.99
N LYS A 10 -9.17 18.58 11.43
CA LYS A 10 -8.01 17.70 11.34
C LYS A 10 -8.26 16.36 12.04
N ILE A 11 -7.95 15.27 11.38
CA ILE A 11 -8.01 13.92 11.92
C ILE A 11 -6.74 13.61 12.72
N LEU A 12 -5.60 14.12 12.24
CA LEU A 12 -4.30 13.85 12.84
C LEU A 12 -3.84 14.97 13.77
N LYS A 13 -3.15 14.56 14.82
CA LYS A 13 -2.45 15.50 15.72
C LYS A 13 -1.17 15.99 15.06
N ALA A 14 -0.74 17.18 15.41
CA ALA A 14 0.48 17.78 14.86
C ALA A 14 1.75 16.93 15.09
N ASN A 15 1.82 16.22 16.22
CA ASN A 15 2.93 15.31 16.50
C ASN A 15 2.90 14.04 15.64
N GLU A 16 1.72 13.52 15.27
CA GLU A 16 1.60 12.38 14.35
C GLU A 16 2.14 12.76 12.96
N ILE A 17 1.78 13.94 12.46
CA ILE A 17 2.30 14.46 11.17
C ILE A 17 3.82 14.64 11.23
N LYS A 18 4.33 15.29 12.27
CA LYS A 18 5.78 15.49 12.45
C LYS A 18 6.54 14.16 12.55
N GLN A 19 5.97 13.17 13.22
CA GLN A 19 6.57 11.84 13.31
C GLN A 19 6.66 11.18 11.93
N PHE A 20 5.58 11.20 11.15
CA PHE A 20 5.57 10.66 9.79
C PHE A 20 6.60 11.35 8.89
N GLN A 21 6.66 12.69 8.92
CA GLN A 21 7.62 13.47 8.14
C GLN A 21 9.09 13.15 8.51
N ARG A 22 9.36 12.85 9.77
CA ARG A 22 10.70 12.48 10.25
C ARG A 22 11.06 11.02 9.95
N ASP A 23 10.11 10.12 10.20
CA ASP A 23 10.39 8.67 10.25
C ASP A 23 10.03 7.96 8.94
N GLY A 24 9.20 8.56 8.08
CA GLY A 24 8.73 7.98 6.81
C GLY A 24 7.59 6.97 6.96
N ALA A 25 7.27 6.60 8.19
CA ALA A 25 6.14 5.74 8.52
C ALA A 25 5.56 6.10 9.89
N ILE A 26 4.30 5.79 10.09
CA ILE A 26 3.62 5.98 11.37
C ILE A 26 2.54 4.92 11.57
N PHE A 27 2.40 4.43 12.79
CA PHE A 27 1.28 3.58 13.17
C PHE A 27 0.17 4.44 13.79
N LEU A 28 -0.97 4.51 13.11
CA LEU A 28 -2.14 5.28 13.50
C LEU A 28 -3.22 4.37 14.06
N LYS A 29 -3.49 4.46 15.36
CA LYS A 29 -4.53 3.67 16.02
C LYS A 29 -5.90 4.31 15.89
N ASN A 30 -6.93 3.48 15.68
CA ASN A 30 -8.35 3.85 15.76
C ASN A 30 -8.75 5.04 14.84
N LYS A 31 -8.14 5.13 13.64
CA LYS A 31 -8.50 6.16 12.67
C LYS A 31 -9.62 5.74 11.71
N PHE A 32 -9.98 4.45 11.72
CA PHE A 32 -11.07 3.89 10.94
C PHE A 32 -12.06 3.17 11.85
N ASP A 33 -13.36 3.43 11.63
CA ASP A 33 -14.43 2.67 12.29
C ASP A 33 -14.39 1.21 11.83
N LEU A 34 -14.75 0.29 12.72
CA LEU A 34 -14.83 -1.15 12.42
C LEU A 34 -15.74 -1.45 11.23
N LYS A 35 -16.77 -0.64 10.99
CA LYS A 35 -17.63 -0.76 9.79
C LYS A 35 -16.85 -0.76 8.48
N TRP A 36 -15.69 -0.07 8.42
CA TRP A 36 -14.84 -0.05 7.24
C TRP A 36 -14.08 -1.35 7.07
N ILE A 37 -13.65 -1.97 8.20
CA ILE A 37 -12.99 -3.27 8.19
C ILE A 37 -13.96 -4.34 7.65
N ASP A 38 -15.17 -4.42 8.23
CA ASP A 38 -16.21 -5.37 7.79
C ASP A 38 -16.57 -5.16 6.31
N LYS A 39 -16.64 -3.89 5.87
CA LYS A 39 -16.94 -3.57 4.48
C LYS A 39 -15.83 -4.03 3.54
N LEU A 40 -14.58 -3.77 3.87
CA LEU A 40 -13.44 -4.18 3.05
C LEU A 40 -13.30 -5.70 3.00
N GLN A 41 -13.56 -6.43 4.09
CA GLN A 41 -13.59 -7.90 4.10
C GLN A 41 -14.65 -8.43 3.11
N LYS A 42 -15.87 -7.88 3.14
CA LYS A 42 -16.94 -8.23 2.18
C LYS A 42 -16.54 -7.91 0.73
N GLY A 43 -15.82 -6.82 0.53
CA GLY A 43 -15.26 -6.46 -0.78
C GLY A 43 -14.29 -7.51 -1.30
N ILE A 44 -13.37 -7.97 -0.45
CA ILE A 44 -12.41 -9.04 -0.81
C ILE A 44 -13.15 -10.36 -1.12
N GLU A 45 -14.13 -10.74 -0.29
CA GLU A 45 -14.94 -11.94 -0.56
C GLU A 45 -15.68 -11.88 -1.89
N ARG A 46 -16.17 -10.68 -2.26
CA ARG A 46 -16.82 -10.44 -3.56
C ARG A 46 -15.83 -10.56 -4.71
N ASP A 47 -14.65 -9.94 -4.56
CA ASP A 47 -13.62 -9.92 -5.57
C ASP A 47 -13.04 -11.31 -5.83
N ILE A 48 -12.81 -12.10 -4.80
CA ILE A 48 -12.38 -13.51 -4.93
C ILE A 48 -13.40 -14.35 -5.73
N LYS A 49 -14.70 -14.07 -5.60
CA LYS A 49 -15.75 -14.77 -6.36
C LYS A 49 -15.81 -14.34 -7.82
N ASN A 50 -15.44 -13.10 -8.11
CA ASN A 50 -15.46 -12.50 -9.46
C ASN A 50 -14.21 -11.66 -9.65
N PRO A 51 -13.02 -12.29 -9.75
CA PRO A 51 -11.74 -11.61 -9.74
C PRO A 51 -11.54 -10.76 -10.99
N SER A 52 -10.74 -9.70 -10.85
CA SER A 52 -10.34 -8.90 -11.99
C SER A 52 -9.34 -9.67 -12.88
N PRO A 53 -9.12 -9.22 -14.12
CA PRO A 53 -8.05 -9.80 -14.96
C PRO A 53 -6.64 -9.66 -14.38
N ARG A 54 -6.47 -8.90 -13.31
CA ARG A 54 -5.18 -8.66 -12.62
C ARG A 54 -5.00 -9.53 -11.38
N PHE A 55 -6.03 -10.28 -10.99
CA PHE A 55 -5.96 -11.23 -9.87
C PHE A 55 -4.78 -12.19 -10.03
N LYS A 56 -4.04 -12.39 -8.95
CA LYS A 56 -2.91 -13.31 -8.93
C LYS A 56 -2.96 -14.23 -7.72
N SER A 57 -2.59 -15.49 -7.97
CA SER A 57 -2.17 -16.41 -6.92
C SER A 57 -0.66 -16.56 -7.00
N HIS A 58 0.03 -16.21 -5.93
CA HIS A 58 1.48 -16.42 -5.80
C HIS A 58 1.82 -17.84 -5.36
N THR A 59 0.81 -18.65 -5.04
CA THR A 59 0.93 -20.05 -4.67
C THR A 59 0.32 -20.89 -5.77
N VAL A 60 1.15 -21.64 -6.46
CA VAL A 60 0.74 -22.49 -7.60
C VAL A 60 0.63 -23.97 -7.23
N GLU A 61 1.20 -24.39 -6.10
CA GLU A 61 1.22 -25.79 -5.66
C GLU A 61 -0.06 -26.13 -4.89
N LYS A 62 -0.69 -27.25 -5.27
CA LYS A 62 -1.88 -27.75 -4.58
C LYS A 62 -1.53 -28.18 -3.16
N GLY A 63 -2.30 -27.71 -2.19
CA GLY A 63 -2.11 -28.03 -0.77
C GLY A 63 -1.11 -27.13 -0.03
N VAL A 64 -0.55 -26.14 -0.71
CA VAL A 64 0.24 -25.07 -0.07
C VAL A 64 -0.67 -23.88 0.26
N PRO A 65 -0.53 -23.26 1.45
CA PRO A 65 -1.35 -22.12 1.84
C PRO A 65 -1.29 -20.98 0.81
N ALA A 66 -2.46 -20.44 0.47
CA ALA A 66 -2.57 -19.46 -0.58
C ALA A 66 -1.97 -18.11 -0.20
N TYR A 67 -1.42 -17.42 -1.19
CA TYR A 67 -1.12 -16.01 -1.17
C TYR A 67 -1.75 -15.38 -2.41
N LEU A 68 -2.82 -14.63 -2.20
CA LEU A 68 -3.65 -14.04 -3.24
C LEU A 68 -3.53 -12.53 -3.20
N GLU A 69 -3.63 -11.91 -4.37
CA GLU A 69 -3.75 -10.46 -4.52
C GLU A 69 -4.65 -10.10 -5.69
N ASP A 70 -5.28 -8.94 -5.61
CA ASP A 70 -5.82 -8.20 -6.76
C ASP A 70 -5.61 -6.71 -6.54
N TYR A 71 -5.54 -5.94 -7.62
CA TYR A 71 -5.26 -4.52 -7.57
C TYR A 71 -6.01 -3.75 -8.66
N TRP A 72 -6.16 -2.41 -8.45
CA TRP A 72 -7.00 -1.54 -9.26
C TRP A 72 -8.46 -2.00 -9.30
N THR A 73 -8.96 -2.50 -8.19
CA THR A 73 -10.29 -3.08 -8.07
C THR A 73 -11.32 -2.13 -7.47
N TRP A 74 -10.90 -0.98 -6.93
CA TRP A 74 -11.77 -0.03 -6.26
C TRP A 74 -12.96 0.45 -7.12
N HIS A 75 -12.83 0.48 -8.44
CA HIS A 75 -13.91 0.88 -9.36
C HIS A 75 -14.81 -0.27 -9.75
N LEU A 76 -14.38 -1.52 -9.54
CA LEU A 76 -15.14 -2.75 -9.83
C LEU A 76 -15.92 -3.24 -8.60
N VAL A 77 -15.35 -3.05 -7.40
CA VAL A 77 -15.90 -3.52 -6.14
C VAL A 77 -16.57 -2.36 -5.39
N PRO A 78 -17.90 -2.37 -5.23
CA PRO A 78 -18.64 -1.26 -4.60
C PRO A 78 -18.15 -0.90 -3.20
N GLU A 79 -17.77 -1.90 -2.40
CA GLU A 79 -17.26 -1.75 -1.05
C GLU A 79 -15.94 -0.95 -1.03
N PHE A 80 -15.03 -1.22 -1.97
CA PHE A 80 -13.76 -0.50 -2.10
C PHE A 80 -13.99 0.92 -2.60
N LYS A 81 -14.88 1.08 -3.58
CA LYS A 81 -15.28 2.41 -4.06
C LYS A 81 -15.82 3.28 -2.93
N GLU A 82 -16.67 2.71 -2.10
CA GLU A 82 -17.22 3.44 -0.97
C GLU A 82 -16.15 3.81 0.06
N PHE A 83 -15.21 2.91 0.35
CA PHE A 83 -14.07 3.20 1.22
C PHE A 83 -13.23 4.36 0.70
N VAL A 84 -12.85 4.32 -0.58
CA VAL A 84 -12.04 5.36 -1.21
C VAL A 84 -12.69 6.75 -1.10
N PHE A 85 -14.00 6.86 -1.31
CA PHE A 85 -14.67 8.16 -1.38
C PHE A 85 -15.30 8.64 -0.07
N LYS A 86 -15.60 7.74 0.87
CA LYS A 86 -16.36 8.09 2.07
C LYS A 86 -15.61 7.85 3.38
N SER A 87 -14.49 7.13 3.36
CA SER A 87 -13.67 6.93 4.56
C SER A 87 -12.72 8.12 4.79
N PRO A 88 -12.10 8.23 5.97
CA PRO A 88 -11.09 9.26 6.24
C PRO A 88 -9.76 9.06 5.51
N TYR A 89 -9.63 8.04 4.69
CA TYR A 89 -8.42 7.62 3.99
C TYR A 89 -7.69 8.77 3.27
N ALA A 90 -8.40 9.46 2.36
CA ALA A 90 -7.80 10.53 1.55
C ALA A 90 -7.37 11.74 2.41
N GLN A 91 -8.15 12.06 3.45
CA GLN A 91 -7.82 13.15 4.37
C GLN A 91 -6.58 12.81 5.20
N ILE A 92 -6.47 11.59 5.72
CA ILE A 92 -5.28 11.12 6.45
C ILE A 92 -4.03 11.25 5.56
N ALA A 93 -4.11 10.76 4.32
CA ALA A 93 -3.00 10.86 3.37
C ALA A 93 -2.61 12.33 3.10
N SER A 94 -3.60 13.20 2.88
CA SER A 94 -3.38 14.63 2.67
C SER A 94 -2.69 15.31 3.87
N GLU A 95 -3.14 15.00 5.09
CA GLU A 95 -2.56 15.57 6.31
C GLU A 95 -1.12 15.08 6.54
N LEU A 96 -0.83 13.78 6.32
CA LEU A 96 0.51 13.21 6.44
C LEU A 96 1.49 13.80 5.42
N MET A 97 1.05 13.95 4.17
CA MET A 97 1.86 14.53 3.10
C MET A 97 1.90 16.06 3.11
N VAL A 98 1.15 16.71 4.01
CA VAL A 98 0.99 18.17 4.04
C VAL A 98 0.56 18.71 2.65
N ALA A 99 -0.32 17.99 1.99
CA ALA A 99 -0.75 18.26 0.63
C ALA A 99 -2.20 18.79 0.59
N LYS A 100 -2.46 19.77 -0.26
CA LYS A 100 -3.83 20.29 -0.47
C LYS A 100 -4.70 19.37 -1.31
N LYS A 101 -4.08 18.43 -2.04
CA LYS A 101 -4.72 17.53 -2.97
C LYS A 101 -3.96 16.21 -3.01
N VAL A 102 -4.69 15.13 -3.02
CA VAL A 102 -4.15 13.78 -3.21
C VAL A 102 -4.85 13.09 -4.37
N ASN A 103 -4.11 12.24 -5.08
CA ASN A 103 -4.64 11.40 -6.13
C ASN A 103 -4.53 9.94 -5.67
N LEU A 104 -5.57 9.16 -5.88
CA LEU A 104 -5.48 7.72 -5.72
C LEU A 104 -4.67 7.16 -6.90
N VAL A 105 -3.57 6.49 -6.60
CA VAL A 105 -2.77 5.78 -7.60
C VAL A 105 -3.40 4.44 -7.89
N MET A 106 -3.53 3.61 -6.87
CA MET A 106 -4.21 2.32 -6.93
C MET A 106 -4.62 1.86 -5.54
N ASP A 107 -5.50 0.88 -5.51
CA ASP A 107 -5.75 0.01 -4.36
C ASP A 107 -5.15 -1.37 -4.65
N ASN A 108 -4.81 -2.07 -3.59
CA ASN A 108 -4.37 -3.45 -3.62
C ASN A 108 -4.82 -4.14 -2.33
N TRP A 109 -5.22 -5.39 -2.42
CA TRP A 109 -5.46 -6.22 -1.26
C TRP A 109 -4.65 -7.52 -1.35
N PHE A 110 -4.25 -8.01 -0.21
CA PHE A 110 -3.52 -9.25 -0.05
C PHE A 110 -4.24 -10.17 0.93
N LEU A 111 -4.33 -11.44 0.58
CA LEU A 111 -4.76 -12.49 1.48
C LEU A 111 -3.64 -13.52 1.57
N ARG A 112 -3.13 -13.72 2.78
CA ARG A 112 -2.20 -14.80 3.09
C ARG A 112 -2.85 -15.78 4.03
N GLU A 113 -2.93 -17.03 3.61
CA GLU A 113 -3.34 -18.10 4.51
C GLU A 113 -2.24 -18.44 5.51
N ALA A 114 -2.65 -18.92 6.69
CA ALA A 114 -1.73 -19.37 7.73
C ALA A 114 -0.78 -20.45 7.18
N GLY A 115 0.53 -20.29 7.42
CA GLY A 115 1.56 -21.18 6.93
C GLY A 115 2.11 -20.84 5.54
N SER A 116 1.64 -19.78 4.88
CA SER A 116 2.27 -19.29 3.66
C SER A 116 3.71 -18.86 3.94
N LYS A 117 4.65 -19.40 3.16
CA LYS A 117 6.09 -19.13 3.30
C LYS A 117 6.56 -17.93 2.45
N SER A 118 5.69 -17.38 1.62
CA SER A 118 6.05 -16.23 0.79
C SER A 118 6.30 -15.00 1.66
N SER A 119 7.45 -14.37 1.51
CA SER A 119 7.76 -13.09 2.14
C SER A 119 7.75 -11.96 1.09
N THR A 120 7.45 -10.75 1.54
CA THR A 120 7.61 -9.57 0.71
C THR A 120 9.00 -9.00 0.98
N PRO A 121 9.86 -8.86 -0.04
CA PRO A 121 11.18 -8.27 0.15
C PRO A 121 11.07 -6.78 0.46
N PHE A 122 12.13 -6.19 1.03
CA PHE A 122 12.23 -4.73 1.07
C PHE A 122 12.24 -4.18 -0.36
N HIS A 123 11.41 -3.21 -0.59
CA HIS A 123 11.25 -2.57 -1.89
C HIS A 123 10.85 -1.10 -1.73
N HIS A 124 10.81 -0.40 -2.84
CA HIS A 124 10.48 1.00 -2.94
C HIS A 124 9.32 1.16 -3.92
N ASP A 125 8.14 1.45 -3.41
CA ASP A 125 6.89 1.41 -4.21
C ASP A 125 6.94 2.31 -5.45
N ILE A 126 7.54 3.50 -5.34
CA ILE A 126 7.61 4.45 -6.47
C ILE A 126 8.29 3.85 -7.71
N SER A 127 9.17 2.87 -7.56
CA SER A 127 9.86 2.22 -8.68
C SER A 127 8.95 1.36 -9.55
N TYR A 128 7.74 1.04 -9.08
CA TYR A 128 6.76 0.27 -9.86
C TYR A 128 5.85 1.15 -10.72
N PHE A 129 5.99 2.47 -10.62
CA PHE A 129 5.13 3.44 -11.30
C PHE A 129 5.97 4.41 -12.11
N ASP A 130 5.51 4.71 -13.32
CA ASP A 130 6.06 5.79 -14.15
C ASP A 130 5.44 7.13 -13.72
N MET A 131 5.86 7.60 -12.56
CA MET A 131 5.35 8.85 -11.97
C MET A 131 6.40 9.55 -11.12
N ASP A 132 6.17 10.83 -10.91
CA ASP A 132 6.96 11.69 -10.04
C ASP A 132 6.14 12.17 -8.85
N GLY A 133 6.83 12.66 -7.84
CA GLY A 133 6.25 13.29 -6.67
C GLY A 133 6.32 12.44 -5.40
N THR A 134 5.52 12.81 -4.41
CA THR A 134 5.45 12.12 -3.13
C THR A 134 4.33 11.09 -3.16
N MET A 135 4.64 9.87 -2.76
CA MET A 135 3.69 8.78 -2.58
C MET A 135 3.54 8.45 -1.10
N CYS A 136 2.33 8.15 -0.68
CA CYS A 136 2.00 7.64 0.65
C CYS A 136 1.15 6.39 0.49
N VAL A 137 1.51 5.33 1.19
CA VAL A 137 0.79 4.06 1.19
C VAL A 137 0.09 3.86 2.52
N LEU A 138 -1.18 3.50 2.48
CA LEU A 138 -1.92 3.02 3.64
C LEU A 138 -1.88 1.48 3.63
N TRP A 139 -1.24 0.90 4.64
CA TRP A 139 -1.42 -0.51 4.96
C TRP A 139 -2.45 -0.65 6.09
N LEU A 140 -3.57 -1.30 5.80
CA LEU A 140 -4.69 -1.45 6.73
C LEU A 140 -4.95 -2.95 6.96
N PRO A 141 -4.58 -3.52 8.11
CA PRO A 141 -4.92 -4.89 8.44
C PRO A 141 -6.43 -5.02 8.66
N LEU A 142 -7.03 -6.04 8.04
CA LEU A 142 -8.47 -6.30 8.15
C LEU A 142 -8.80 -7.38 9.19
N GLN A 143 -7.79 -7.88 9.89
CA GLN A 143 -7.91 -8.81 11.01
C GLN A 143 -6.84 -8.48 12.06
N PRO A 144 -6.98 -8.95 13.30
CA PRO A 144 -5.92 -8.84 14.29
C PRO A 144 -4.62 -9.41 13.74
N THR A 145 -3.56 -8.60 13.76
CA THR A 145 -2.26 -8.93 13.18
C THR A 145 -1.21 -8.81 14.28
N ALA A 146 -0.42 -9.85 14.49
CA ALA A 146 0.67 -9.83 15.44
C ALA A 146 1.81 -8.92 14.95
N ARG A 147 2.68 -8.49 15.86
CA ARG A 147 3.74 -7.54 15.52
C ARG A 147 4.72 -8.07 14.49
N ASP A 148 5.02 -9.35 14.53
CA ASP A 148 5.91 -10.06 13.61
C ASP A 148 5.28 -10.41 12.26
N GLU A 149 3.94 -10.26 12.15
CA GLU A 149 3.19 -10.41 10.91
C GLU A 149 2.97 -9.06 10.19
N GLY A 150 3.30 -7.96 10.85
CA GLY A 150 3.11 -6.61 10.34
C GLY A 150 4.17 -6.21 9.32
N VAL A 151 3.92 -5.08 8.66
CA VAL A 151 4.87 -4.48 7.72
C VAL A 151 6.06 -3.89 8.47
N VAL A 152 7.25 -4.13 7.95
CA VAL A 152 8.51 -3.59 8.47
C VAL A 152 8.99 -2.45 7.56
N TRP A 153 9.37 -1.32 8.17
CA TRP A 153 9.81 -0.12 7.46
C TRP A 153 11.23 0.25 7.87
N VAL A 154 12.03 0.70 6.91
CA VAL A 154 13.33 1.28 7.20
C VAL A 154 13.14 2.75 7.55
N LYS A 155 13.29 3.06 8.83
CA LYS A 155 13.06 4.41 9.37
C LYS A 155 13.96 5.45 8.68
N GLY A 156 13.36 6.52 8.18
CA GLY A 156 14.05 7.62 7.52
C GLY A 156 14.50 7.33 6.09
N SER A 157 14.21 6.14 5.52
CA SER A 157 14.64 5.79 4.15
C SER A 157 14.10 6.72 3.08
N HIS A 158 12.93 7.32 3.29
CA HIS A 158 12.32 8.31 2.38
C HIS A 158 13.15 9.59 2.23
N LEU A 159 14.08 9.86 3.15
CA LEU A 159 14.99 11.01 3.11
C LEU A 159 16.32 10.71 2.40
N TRP A 160 16.55 9.49 1.97
CA TRP A 160 17.82 9.12 1.31
C TRP A 160 18.00 9.75 -0.07
N ASN A 161 16.92 10.31 -0.64
CA ASN A 161 16.92 10.88 -1.99
C ASN A 161 17.46 9.92 -3.06
N LYS A 162 17.09 8.65 -2.95
CA LYS A 162 17.50 7.56 -3.82
C LYS A 162 16.30 6.88 -4.45
N LEU A 163 16.46 6.44 -5.68
CA LEU A 163 15.53 5.55 -6.35
C LEU A 163 16.16 4.16 -6.49
N PHE A 164 15.43 3.14 -6.11
CA PHE A 164 15.89 1.77 -6.21
C PHE A 164 15.20 1.04 -7.34
N LEU A 165 15.90 0.11 -7.97
CA LEU A 165 15.35 -0.78 -8.97
C LEU A 165 14.25 -1.65 -8.37
N ARG A 166 13.30 -2.04 -9.20
CA ARG A 166 12.21 -2.94 -8.79
C ARG A 166 12.73 -4.28 -8.33
N VAL A 167 12.15 -4.80 -7.26
CA VAL A 167 12.38 -6.16 -6.79
C VAL A 167 11.23 -7.04 -7.26
N LEU A 168 11.52 -8.10 -7.98
CA LEU A 168 10.52 -9.09 -8.37
C LEU A 168 10.21 -10.01 -7.18
N PHE A 169 8.94 -10.21 -6.89
CA PHE A 169 8.48 -11.06 -5.78
C PHE A 169 8.50 -12.55 -6.11
N LYS A 170 9.04 -12.91 -7.29
CA LYS A 170 9.23 -14.26 -7.77
C LYS A 170 10.71 -14.64 -7.71
N ASP A 171 10.97 -15.94 -7.72
CA ASP A 171 12.31 -16.53 -7.92
C ASP A 171 13.41 -15.99 -6.98
N GLY A 172 13.09 -15.89 -5.69
CA GLY A 172 14.07 -15.47 -4.68
C GLY A 172 14.36 -13.96 -4.65
N HIS A 173 13.35 -13.15 -5.01
CA HIS A 173 13.43 -11.68 -4.90
C HIS A 173 14.52 -11.04 -5.77
N LYS A 174 14.59 -11.41 -7.02
CA LYS A 174 15.55 -10.85 -7.96
C LYS A 174 15.26 -9.38 -8.24
N VAL A 175 16.32 -8.59 -8.32
CA VAL A 175 16.23 -7.20 -8.80
C VAL A 175 16.04 -7.21 -10.31
N GLU A 176 15.12 -6.39 -10.82
CA GLU A 176 14.86 -6.26 -12.25
C GLU A 176 15.82 -5.24 -12.86
N GLY A 177 16.79 -5.71 -13.61
CA GLY A 177 17.74 -4.88 -14.33
C GLY A 177 19.03 -4.57 -13.57
N ASN A 178 19.78 -3.61 -14.09
CA ASN A 178 21.02 -3.10 -13.52
C ASN A 178 20.88 -1.60 -13.24
N GLU A 179 21.78 -1.04 -12.45
CA GLU A 179 21.82 0.41 -12.24
C GLU A 179 21.76 1.15 -13.59
N CYS A 180 20.86 2.11 -13.67
CA CYS A 180 20.59 2.82 -14.92
C CYS A 180 20.10 4.24 -14.65
N PHE A 181 20.06 5.03 -15.73
CA PHE A 181 19.44 6.35 -15.73
C PHE A 181 18.17 6.31 -16.57
N VAL A 182 17.06 6.75 -15.99
CA VAL A 182 15.78 6.90 -16.69
C VAL A 182 15.30 8.33 -16.47
N ASN A 183 15.07 9.06 -17.55
CA ASN A 183 14.63 10.46 -17.50
C ASN A 183 15.51 11.34 -16.58
N GLY A 184 16.84 11.15 -16.64
CA GLY A 184 17.81 11.89 -15.82
C GLY A 184 17.89 11.48 -14.36
N LYS A 185 17.16 10.46 -13.92
CA LYS A 185 17.20 9.91 -12.57
C LYS A 185 18.00 8.62 -12.52
N LYS A 186 18.91 8.51 -11.55
CA LYS A 186 19.66 7.28 -11.29
C LYS A 186 18.80 6.31 -10.46
N TYR A 187 18.70 5.08 -10.96
CA TYR A 187 18.16 3.93 -10.21
C TYR A 187 19.32 3.06 -9.75
N GLU A 188 19.35 2.78 -8.46
CA GLU A 188 20.41 2.04 -7.79
C GLU A 188 19.89 0.63 -7.40
N LEU A 189 20.83 -0.29 -7.13
CA LEU A 189 20.47 -1.56 -6.52
C LEU A 189 19.92 -1.31 -5.10
N PRO A 190 18.84 -2.01 -4.67
CA PRO A 190 18.36 -1.92 -3.30
C PRO A 190 19.42 -2.44 -2.33
N PRO A 191 19.47 -1.90 -1.10
CA PRO A 191 20.42 -2.31 -0.08
C PRO A 191 20.20 -3.72 0.43
#